data_dfc304a2ce6a35995091d52b886aacb5
#
_entry.id   dfc304a2ce6a35995091d52b886aacb5
#
_cell.length_a   1.000
_cell.length_b   1.000
_cell.length_c   1.000
_cell.angle_alpha   90.00
_cell.angle_beta   90.00
_cell.angle_gamma   90.00
#
_symmetry.space_group_name_H-M   'P 1'
#
loop_
_entity.id
_entity.type
_entity.pdbx_description
1 polymer ?
#
loop_
_entity_poly.entity_id
_entity_poly.type
_entity_poly.pdbx_seq_one_letter_code
_entity_poly.pdbx_strand_id
1 'polypeptide(L)'
;GQLRGVMAPFVRYIAMAQQEWSKIQVLRRLPEATSCWISRVEHLRRRVCMDTRMLDVLNNGPLGTVEDTVNDSTESSALSAAVSVGLFFHPDRMKPTEVGRLGAEAVALTHGSPEAFLTGAWVAYTVAGIAQEGALALRDQFVQAAEAVAAQFSRQFPQAMKLKEAVGRGVRMAKNGLMEPE
;
A
#
# COMPACT_ATOMS: atom_id res chain seq x y z
N GLY A 1 13.76 6.24 -13.17
CA GLY A 1 14.76 6.78 -12.24
C GLY A 1 16.10 6.09 -12.39
N GLN A 2 16.18 4.79 -12.19
CA GLN A 2 17.43 4.03 -12.28
C GLN A 2 18.11 4.15 -13.66
N LEU A 3 17.34 4.15 -14.73
CA LEU A 3 17.86 4.30 -16.10
C LEU A 3 18.44 5.69 -16.40
N ARG A 4 18.16 6.69 -15.58
CA ARG A 4 18.65 8.06 -15.77
C ARG A 4 19.68 8.48 -14.70
N GLY A 5 20.12 7.54 -13.84
CA GLY A 5 21.09 7.82 -12.78
C GLY A 5 20.59 8.74 -11.66
N VAL A 6 19.32 9.12 -11.67
CA VAL A 6 18.71 9.95 -10.63
C VAL A 6 17.81 9.08 -9.77
N MET A 7 18.21 8.87 -8.51
CA MET A 7 17.42 8.12 -7.53
C MET A 7 16.69 9.11 -6.62
N ALA A 8 15.36 9.12 -6.72
CA ALA A 8 14.49 9.71 -5.69
C ALA A 8 13.98 8.59 -4.76
N PRO A 9 13.52 8.91 -3.54
CA PRO A 9 12.82 7.93 -2.70
C PRO A 9 11.67 7.26 -3.45
N PHE A 10 11.51 5.95 -3.30
CA PHE A 10 10.48 5.17 -4.03
C PHE A 10 9.08 5.72 -3.84
N VAL A 11 8.75 6.21 -2.64
CA VAL A 11 7.46 6.85 -2.33
C VAL A 11 7.16 8.02 -3.27
N ARG A 12 8.15 8.79 -3.69
CA ARG A 12 7.96 9.88 -4.66
C ARG A 12 7.50 9.37 -6.03
N TYR A 13 8.02 8.25 -6.48
CA TYR A 13 7.57 7.67 -7.75
C TYR A 13 6.14 7.14 -7.65
N ILE A 14 5.77 6.54 -6.51
CA ILE A 14 4.40 6.12 -6.24
C ILE A 14 3.47 7.34 -6.24
N ALA A 15 3.83 8.40 -5.53
CA ALA A 15 3.08 9.64 -5.48
C ALA A 15 2.86 10.25 -6.88
N MET A 16 3.91 10.35 -7.68
CA MET A 16 3.83 10.86 -9.06
C MET A 16 2.90 10.00 -9.92
N ALA A 17 2.98 8.66 -9.81
CA ALA A 17 2.14 7.76 -10.57
C ALA A 17 0.65 7.88 -10.16
N GLN A 18 0.37 7.96 -8.86
CA GLN A 18 -0.99 8.15 -8.35
C GLN A 18 -1.56 9.52 -8.74
N GLN A 19 -0.77 10.60 -8.66
CA GLN A 19 -1.19 11.93 -9.08
C GLN A 19 -1.45 12.01 -10.59
N GLU A 20 -0.64 11.36 -11.41
CA GLU A 20 -0.87 11.30 -12.85
C GLU A 20 -2.13 10.49 -13.17
N TRP A 21 -2.32 9.34 -12.51
CA TRP A 21 -3.53 8.55 -12.65
C TRP A 21 -4.77 9.33 -12.20
N SER A 22 -4.74 10.04 -11.08
CA SER A 22 -5.88 10.83 -10.60
C SER A 22 -6.29 11.93 -11.58
N LYS A 23 -5.33 12.61 -12.21
CA LYS A 23 -5.60 13.60 -13.26
C LYS A 23 -6.32 12.98 -14.46
N ILE A 24 -5.93 11.77 -14.87
CA ILE A 24 -6.61 11.04 -15.96
C ILE A 24 -8.05 10.74 -15.58
N GLN A 25 -8.31 10.35 -14.33
CA GLN A 25 -9.65 10.04 -13.83
C GLN A 25 -10.57 11.29 -13.84
N VAL A 26 -10.03 12.47 -13.52
CA VAL A 26 -10.77 13.73 -13.49
C VAL A 26 -10.92 14.31 -14.89
N LEU A 27 -9.83 14.44 -15.63
CA LEU A 27 -9.80 15.12 -16.93
C LEU A 27 -10.34 14.26 -18.09
N ARG A 28 -10.45 12.95 -17.90
CA ARG A 28 -10.83 11.97 -18.94
C ARG A 28 -9.93 11.97 -20.17
N ARG A 29 -8.75 12.55 -20.09
CA ARG A 29 -7.74 12.61 -21.13
C ARG A 29 -6.35 12.50 -20.53
N LEU A 30 -5.36 12.16 -21.35
CA LEU A 30 -3.97 12.21 -20.92
C LEU A 30 -3.58 13.67 -20.65
N PRO A 31 -2.86 13.93 -19.55
CA PRO A 31 -2.12 15.17 -19.38
C PRO A 31 -1.12 15.34 -20.53
N GLU A 32 -0.83 16.59 -20.91
CA GLU A 32 0.14 16.90 -21.98
C GLU A 32 1.54 16.32 -21.68
N ALA A 33 1.94 16.33 -20.42
CA ALA A 33 3.17 15.70 -19.95
C ALA A 33 2.84 14.49 -19.07
N THR A 34 3.15 13.28 -19.56
CA THR A 34 3.01 12.04 -18.79
C THR A 34 4.38 11.48 -18.45
N SER A 35 4.60 11.21 -17.15
CA SER A 35 5.83 10.59 -16.65
C SER A 35 5.76 9.08 -16.62
N CYS A 36 4.54 8.54 -16.44
CA CYS A 36 4.29 7.11 -16.36
C CYS A 36 3.89 6.54 -17.71
N TRP A 37 4.70 5.62 -18.25
CA TRP A 37 4.40 4.95 -19.52
C TRP A 37 3.06 4.22 -19.51
N ILE A 38 2.67 3.65 -18.36
CA ILE A 38 1.43 2.90 -18.17
C ILE A 38 0.18 3.76 -18.42
N SER A 39 0.26 5.07 -18.17
CA SER A 39 -0.82 6.03 -18.44
C SER A 39 -1.17 6.10 -19.93
N ARG A 40 -0.27 5.67 -20.82
CA ARG A 40 -0.50 5.63 -22.27
C ARG A 40 -1.29 4.41 -22.74
N VAL A 41 -1.49 3.43 -21.87
CA VAL A 41 -2.28 2.22 -22.16
C VAL A 41 -3.75 2.58 -22.08
N GLU A 42 -4.46 2.59 -23.21
CA GLU A 42 -5.85 3.05 -23.32
C GLU A 42 -6.81 2.33 -22.38
N HIS A 43 -6.69 1.01 -22.27
CA HIS A 43 -7.55 0.20 -21.39
C HIS A 43 -7.45 0.57 -19.91
N LEU A 44 -6.31 1.11 -19.47
CA LEU A 44 -6.07 1.52 -18.09
C LEU A 44 -6.55 2.95 -17.79
N ARG A 45 -7.05 3.68 -18.80
CA ARG A 45 -7.63 5.02 -18.64
C ARG A 45 -9.12 4.99 -18.28
N ARG A 46 -9.72 3.82 -18.24
CA ARG A 46 -11.14 3.69 -17.87
C ARG A 46 -11.37 4.24 -16.48
N ARG A 47 -12.48 4.95 -16.32
CA ARG A 47 -12.91 5.42 -15.01
C ARG A 47 -13.30 4.23 -14.16
N VAL A 48 -12.70 4.11 -12.98
CA VAL A 48 -13.05 3.12 -11.97
C VAL A 48 -13.85 3.79 -10.86
N CYS A 49 -14.57 3.01 -10.06
CA CYS A 49 -15.17 3.52 -8.83
C CYS A 49 -14.05 4.04 -7.91
N MET A 50 -14.16 5.28 -7.48
CA MET A 50 -13.06 5.97 -6.83
C MET A 50 -13.50 6.54 -5.50
N ASP A 51 -12.61 6.47 -4.54
CA ASP A 51 -12.67 7.25 -3.32
C ASP A 51 -12.44 8.74 -3.66
N THR A 52 -13.48 9.55 -3.42
CA THR A 52 -13.43 10.98 -3.72
C THR A 52 -12.45 11.74 -2.83
N ARG A 53 -12.22 11.29 -1.58
CA ARG A 53 -11.24 11.88 -0.67
C ARG A 53 -9.82 11.62 -1.15
N MET A 54 -9.53 10.39 -1.60
CA MET A 54 -8.25 10.05 -2.21
C MET A 54 -7.95 10.93 -3.42
N LEU A 55 -8.94 11.13 -4.31
CA LEU A 55 -8.79 12.00 -5.47
C LEU A 55 -8.54 13.45 -5.08
N ASP A 56 -9.24 13.96 -4.07
CA ASP A 56 -9.05 15.32 -3.59
C ASP A 56 -7.63 15.54 -3.07
N VAL A 57 -7.14 14.64 -2.23
CA VAL A 57 -5.76 14.71 -1.74
C VAL A 57 -4.75 14.66 -2.90
N LEU A 58 -4.93 13.74 -3.86
CA LEU A 58 -3.99 13.59 -4.97
C LEU A 58 -3.95 14.79 -5.93
N ASN A 59 -5.07 15.50 -6.09
CA ASN A 59 -5.17 16.61 -7.02
C ASN A 59 -4.95 17.99 -6.39
N ASN A 60 -5.36 18.17 -5.13
CA ASN A 60 -5.50 19.50 -4.52
C ASN A 60 -4.74 19.62 -3.19
N GLY A 61 -4.44 18.51 -2.52
CA GLY A 61 -3.85 18.51 -1.18
C GLY A 61 -2.35 18.29 -1.15
N PRO A 62 -1.73 18.55 0.01
CA PRO A 62 -0.43 17.97 0.30
C PRO A 62 -0.56 16.45 0.39
N LEU A 63 0.50 15.73 0.04
CA LEU A 63 0.58 14.29 0.27
C LEU A 63 1.10 14.02 1.68
N GLY A 64 0.50 13.03 2.36
CA GLY A 64 0.88 12.64 3.70
C GLY A 64 2.13 11.78 3.79
N THR A 65 2.57 11.59 5.01
CA THR A 65 3.56 10.60 5.44
C THR A 65 3.03 9.89 6.68
N VAL A 66 3.71 8.85 7.15
CA VAL A 66 3.32 8.19 8.40
C VAL A 66 3.51 9.08 9.63
N GLU A 67 4.40 10.09 9.56
CA GLU A 67 4.67 11.04 10.62
C GLU A 67 3.78 12.29 10.54
N ASP A 68 3.44 12.73 9.32
CA ASP A 68 2.65 13.94 9.05
C ASP A 68 1.46 13.57 8.14
N THR A 69 0.36 13.23 8.77
CA THR A 69 -0.82 12.69 8.09
C THR A 69 -1.73 13.80 7.56
N VAL A 70 -2.32 13.59 6.38
CA VAL A 70 -3.20 14.57 5.72
C VAL A 70 -4.68 14.47 6.16
N ASN A 71 -5.05 13.35 6.78
CA ASN A 71 -6.42 13.07 7.24
C ASN A 71 -6.43 11.88 8.20
N ASP A 72 -7.61 11.43 8.61
CA ASP A 72 -7.85 10.25 9.45
C ASP A 72 -8.57 9.10 8.69
N SER A 73 -8.49 9.08 7.37
CA SER A 73 -9.19 8.10 6.54
C SER A 73 -8.70 6.67 6.82
N THR A 74 -9.66 5.77 7.02
CA THR A 74 -9.47 4.31 7.20
C THR A 74 -9.88 3.52 5.98
N GLU A 75 -10.26 4.19 4.88
CA GLU A 75 -10.72 3.52 3.66
C GLU A 75 -9.65 2.60 3.05
N SER A 76 -10.10 1.50 2.46
CA SER A 76 -9.19 0.47 1.91
C SER A 76 -8.68 0.77 0.50
N SER A 77 -9.15 1.85 -0.13
CA SER A 77 -8.83 2.22 -1.51
C SER A 77 -7.32 2.38 -1.77
N ALA A 78 -6.56 2.85 -0.79
CA ALA A 78 -5.12 3.02 -0.91
C ALA A 78 -4.30 1.72 -0.82
N LEU A 79 -4.89 0.60 -0.40
CA LEU A 79 -4.17 -0.67 -0.23
C LEU A 79 -3.61 -1.22 -1.55
N SER A 80 -4.19 -0.84 -2.69
CA SER A 80 -3.66 -1.18 -4.01
C SER A 80 -2.22 -0.70 -4.23
N ALA A 81 -1.85 0.43 -3.64
CA ALA A 81 -0.48 0.93 -3.67
C ALA A 81 0.47 0.02 -2.88
N ALA A 82 0.04 -0.49 -1.73
CA ALA A 82 0.81 -1.43 -0.93
C ALA A 82 1.04 -2.78 -1.64
N VAL A 83 0.04 -3.28 -2.38
CA VAL A 83 0.19 -4.46 -3.24
C VAL A 83 1.29 -4.24 -4.28
N SER A 84 1.28 -3.08 -4.94
CA SER A 84 2.30 -2.71 -5.93
C SER A 84 3.70 -2.67 -5.32
N VAL A 85 3.83 -2.17 -4.08
CA VAL A 85 5.09 -2.18 -3.32
C VAL A 85 5.58 -3.61 -3.11
N GLY A 86 4.71 -4.50 -2.59
CA GLY A 86 5.07 -5.89 -2.33
C GLY A 86 5.51 -6.67 -3.57
N LEU A 87 4.85 -6.43 -4.72
CA LEU A 87 5.20 -7.07 -6.00
C LEU A 87 6.50 -6.53 -6.61
N PHE A 88 6.81 -5.25 -6.39
CA PHE A 88 7.99 -4.60 -6.98
C PHE A 88 9.29 -5.00 -6.31
N PHE A 89 9.25 -5.35 -5.03
CA PHE A 89 10.45 -5.59 -4.25
C PHE A 89 10.89 -7.04 -4.26
N HIS A 90 12.16 -7.24 -4.58
CA HIS A 90 12.83 -8.53 -4.52
C HIS A 90 13.76 -8.58 -3.30
N PRO A 91 13.88 -9.73 -2.60
CA PRO A 91 14.67 -9.88 -1.38
C PRO A 91 16.14 -9.50 -1.55
N ASP A 92 16.71 -9.74 -2.73
CA ASP A 92 18.10 -9.40 -3.04
C ASP A 92 18.36 -7.89 -3.11
N ARG A 93 17.32 -7.07 -3.14
CA ARG A 93 17.42 -5.62 -3.36
C ARG A 93 16.94 -4.77 -2.19
N MET A 94 16.18 -5.34 -1.29
CA MET A 94 15.56 -4.61 -0.20
C MET A 94 15.33 -5.51 1.02
N LYS A 95 15.56 -4.96 2.21
CA LYS A 95 15.25 -5.67 3.45
C LYS A 95 13.73 -5.75 3.67
N PRO A 96 13.21 -6.83 4.26
CA PRO A 96 11.77 -6.93 4.56
C PRO A 96 11.21 -5.73 5.32
N THR A 97 11.96 -5.19 6.29
CA THR A 97 11.55 -3.99 7.06
C THR A 97 11.37 -2.75 6.19
N GLU A 98 12.10 -2.63 5.09
CA GLU A 98 11.95 -1.53 4.14
C GLU A 98 10.68 -1.68 3.28
N VAL A 99 10.31 -2.93 2.93
CA VAL A 99 9.06 -3.23 2.21
C VAL A 99 7.86 -2.77 3.03
N GLY A 100 7.80 -3.16 4.31
CA GLY A 100 6.70 -2.75 5.20
C GLY A 100 6.64 -1.23 5.38
N ARG A 101 7.79 -0.58 5.61
CA ARG A 101 7.84 0.88 5.71
C ARG A 101 7.30 1.56 4.45
N LEU A 102 7.73 1.11 3.28
CA LEU A 102 7.25 1.66 2.01
C LEU A 102 5.78 1.38 1.75
N GLY A 103 5.27 0.22 2.17
CA GLY A 103 3.84 -0.09 2.12
C GLY A 103 3.02 0.87 2.98
N ALA A 104 3.48 1.16 4.20
CA ALA A 104 2.86 2.17 5.07
C ALA A 104 2.89 3.56 4.43
N GLU A 105 4.06 4.01 3.97
CA GLU A 105 4.23 5.31 3.32
C GLU A 105 3.38 5.47 2.06
N ALA A 106 3.27 4.41 1.26
CA ALA A 106 2.45 4.45 0.04
C ALA A 106 0.96 4.67 0.34
N VAL A 107 0.46 4.11 1.43
CA VAL A 107 -0.92 4.33 1.90
C VAL A 107 -1.05 5.69 2.56
N ALA A 108 -0.08 6.10 3.39
CA ALA A 108 -0.10 7.37 4.10
C ALA A 108 -0.10 8.60 3.18
N LEU A 109 0.32 8.45 1.91
CA LEU A 109 0.20 9.52 0.91
C LEU A 109 -1.21 10.12 0.85
N THR A 110 -2.24 9.30 1.06
CA THR A 110 -3.64 9.69 0.89
C THR A 110 -4.55 9.32 2.07
N HIS A 111 -4.14 8.39 2.92
CA HIS A 111 -4.92 7.85 4.03
C HIS A 111 -4.09 7.88 5.31
N GLY A 112 -4.41 8.82 6.20
CA GLY A 112 -3.58 9.14 7.35
C GLY A 112 -3.91 8.38 8.62
N SER A 113 -4.94 7.54 8.66
CA SER A 113 -5.21 6.72 9.85
C SER A 113 -4.10 5.68 10.06
N PRO A 114 -3.60 5.52 11.30
CA PRO A 114 -2.68 4.44 11.64
C PRO A 114 -3.17 3.05 11.23
N GLU A 115 -4.47 2.79 11.35
CA GLU A 115 -5.08 1.53 10.91
C GLU A 115 -4.91 1.31 9.41
N ALA A 116 -5.05 2.36 8.59
CA ALA A 116 -4.91 2.27 7.15
C ALA A 116 -3.45 2.00 6.75
N PHE A 117 -2.51 2.84 7.17
CA PHE A 117 -1.13 2.68 6.70
C PHE A 117 -0.40 1.48 7.33
N LEU A 118 -0.74 1.06 8.56
CA LEU A 118 -0.23 -0.18 9.13
C LEU A 118 -0.76 -1.42 8.39
N THR A 119 -2.03 -1.37 7.95
CA THR A 119 -2.57 -2.41 7.06
C THR A 119 -1.82 -2.40 5.72
N GLY A 120 -1.46 -1.22 5.21
CA GLY A 120 -0.60 -1.10 4.02
C GLY A 120 0.77 -1.77 4.21
N ALA A 121 1.41 -1.58 5.37
CA ALA A 121 2.65 -2.28 5.70
C ALA A 121 2.45 -3.80 5.69
N TRP A 122 1.39 -4.28 6.33
CA TRP A 122 1.06 -5.71 6.41
C TRP A 122 0.78 -6.32 5.02
N VAL A 123 0.02 -5.63 4.18
CA VAL A 123 -0.26 -6.05 2.80
C VAL A 123 1.04 -6.15 1.99
N ALA A 124 1.89 -5.13 2.05
CA ALA A 124 3.16 -5.12 1.31
C ALA A 124 4.09 -6.28 1.74
N TYR A 125 4.22 -6.53 3.03
CA TYR A 125 4.96 -7.67 3.56
C TYR A 125 4.39 -9.00 3.08
N THR A 126 3.08 -9.18 3.20
CA THR A 126 2.39 -10.41 2.82
C THR A 126 2.58 -10.70 1.33
N VAL A 127 2.36 -9.70 0.48
CA VAL A 127 2.51 -9.85 -0.98
C VAL A 127 3.96 -10.16 -1.35
N ALA A 128 4.93 -9.51 -0.73
CA ALA A 128 6.34 -9.79 -0.97
C ALA A 128 6.71 -11.23 -0.55
N GLY A 129 6.22 -11.69 0.59
CA GLY A 129 6.44 -13.06 1.06
C GLY A 129 5.82 -14.11 0.11
N ILE A 130 4.58 -13.91 -0.32
CA ILE A 130 3.91 -14.81 -1.27
C ILE A 130 4.65 -14.85 -2.61
N ALA A 131 5.11 -13.71 -3.10
CA ALA A 131 5.84 -13.64 -4.35
C ALA A 131 7.18 -14.39 -4.32
N GLN A 132 7.78 -14.55 -3.15
CA GLN A 132 9.04 -15.24 -2.94
C GLN A 132 8.87 -16.73 -2.62
N GLU A 133 7.96 -17.06 -1.71
CA GLU A 133 7.82 -18.40 -1.15
C GLU A 133 6.62 -19.17 -1.74
N GLY A 134 5.77 -18.50 -2.52
CA GLY A 134 4.56 -19.07 -3.09
C GLY A 134 3.37 -19.11 -2.12
N ALA A 135 2.19 -19.42 -2.67
CA ALA A 135 0.92 -19.37 -1.94
C ALA A 135 0.74 -20.51 -0.92
N LEU A 136 1.53 -21.56 -0.96
CA LEU A 136 1.43 -22.68 -0.02
C LEU A 136 1.66 -22.28 1.44
N ALA A 137 2.40 -21.20 1.67
CA ALA A 137 2.66 -20.63 2.99
C ALA A 137 1.76 -19.43 3.34
N LEU A 138 0.65 -19.19 2.61
CA LEU A 138 -0.17 -17.98 2.72
C LEU A 138 -0.56 -17.63 4.16
N ARG A 139 -1.01 -18.62 4.93
CA ARG A 139 -1.40 -18.43 6.33
C ARG A 139 -0.24 -17.98 7.20
N ASP A 140 0.92 -18.61 7.01
CA ASP A 140 2.12 -18.29 7.77
C ASP A 140 2.65 -16.91 7.38
N GLN A 141 2.56 -16.56 6.11
CA GLN A 141 2.88 -15.21 5.61
C GLN A 141 2.01 -14.13 6.26
N PHE A 142 0.71 -14.37 6.43
CA PHE A 142 -0.17 -13.42 7.13
C PHE A 142 0.29 -13.15 8.56
N VAL A 143 0.62 -14.21 9.30
CA VAL A 143 1.06 -14.10 10.69
C VAL A 143 2.44 -13.44 10.77
N GLN A 144 3.40 -13.89 9.98
CA GLN A 144 4.76 -13.34 9.95
C GLN A 144 4.77 -11.85 9.58
N ALA A 145 3.98 -11.46 8.58
CA ALA A 145 3.82 -10.06 8.20
C ALA A 145 3.25 -9.22 9.34
N ALA A 146 2.24 -9.72 10.06
CA ALA A 146 1.65 -9.00 11.19
C ALA A 146 2.64 -8.88 12.37
N GLU A 147 3.45 -9.90 12.61
CA GLU A 147 4.52 -9.86 13.60
C GLU A 147 5.61 -8.85 13.24
N ALA A 148 6.02 -8.82 11.97
CA ALA A 148 7.00 -7.87 11.47
C ALA A 148 6.50 -6.42 11.61
N VAL A 149 5.23 -6.14 11.26
CA VAL A 149 4.62 -4.82 11.45
C VAL A 149 4.57 -4.44 12.93
N ALA A 150 4.14 -5.34 13.79
CA ALA A 150 4.12 -5.09 15.23
C ALA A 150 5.52 -4.81 15.79
N ALA A 151 6.53 -5.58 15.40
CA ALA A 151 7.90 -5.36 15.83
C ALA A 151 8.47 -4.01 15.35
N GLN A 152 8.11 -3.60 14.16
CA GLN A 152 8.63 -2.37 13.54
C GLN A 152 7.94 -1.11 14.06
N PHE A 153 6.61 -1.14 14.21
CA PHE A 153 5.81 0.08 14.38
C PHE A 153 5.21 0.26 15.78
N SER A 154 5.16 -0.77 16.65
CA SER A 154 4.40 -0.71 17.91
C SER A 154 4.88 0.36 18.90
N ARG A 155 6.14 0.77 18.82
CA ARG A 155 6.68 1.84 19.68
C ARG A 155 6.07 3.20 19.35
N GLN A 156 5.78 3.45 18.08
CA GLN A 156 5.24 4.72 17.59
C GLN A 156 3.72 4.65 17.43
N PHE A 157 3.21 3.50 17.00
CA PHE A 157 1.79 3.27 16.72
C PHE A 157 1.29 2.01 17.45
N PRO A 158 0.64 2.16 18.62
CA PRO A 158 0.10 1.02 19.39
C PRO A 158 -0.91 0.17 18.60
N GLN A 159 -1.54 0.75 17.57
CA GLN A 159 -2.46 0.07 16.66
C GLN A 159 -1.82 -1.12 15.93
N ALA A 160 -0.49 -1.14 15.78
CA ALA A 160 0.23 -2.27 15.20
C ALA A 160 0.04 -3.57 16.00
N MET A 161 -0.10 -3.49 17.32
CA MET A 161 -0.43 -4.64 18.15
C MET A 161 -1.87 -5.12 17.93
N LYS A 162 -2.82 -4.19 17.77
CA LYS A 162 -4.22 -4.55 17.45
C LYS A 162 -4.33 -5.25 16.10
N LEU A 163 -3.58 -4.79 15.10
CA LEU A 163 -3.48 -5.46 13.79
C LEU A 163 -2.97 -6.89 13.93
N LYS A 164 -1.86 -7.11 14.66
CA LYS A 164 -1.32 -8.45 14.91
C LYS A 164 -2.36 -9.37 15.56
N GLU A 165 -3.06 -8.88 16.58
CA GLU A 165 -4.12 -9.63 17.26
C GLU A 165 -5.29 -9.97 16.32
N ALA A 166 -5.72 -9.01 15.50
CA ALA A 166 -6.81 -9.20 14.54
C ALA A 166 -6.47 -10.27 13.49
N VAL A 167 -5.28 -10.21 12.90
CA VAL A 167 -4.78 -11.23 11.96
C VAL A 167 -4.72 -12.60 12.64
N GLY A 168 -4.17 -12.67 13.85
CA GLY A 168 -4.09 -13.92 14.60
C GLY A 168 -5.46 -14.52 14.92
N ARG A 169 -6.47 -13.69 15.24
CA ARG A 169 -7.86 -14.16 15.41
C ARG A 169 -8.44 -14.69 14.10
N GLY A 170 -8.30 -13.96 13.00
CA GLY A 170 -8.81 -14.38 11.70
C GLY A 170 -8.23 -15.72 11.25
N VAL A 171 -6.92 -15.91 11.41
CA VAL A 171 -6.24 -17.17 11.08
C VAL A 171 -6.75 -18.33 11.94
N ARG A 172 -6.99 -18.11 13.25
CA ARG A 172 -7.57 -19.15 14.13
C ARG A 172 -9.01 -19.49 13.75
N MET A 173 -9.84 -18.48 13.45
CA MET A 173 -11.23 -18.70 13.01
C MET A 173 -11.28 -19.52 11.72
N ALA A 174 -10.45 -19.19 10.74
CA ALA A 174 -10.34 -19.95 9.50
C ALA A 174 -9.91 -21.41 9.72
N LYS A 175 -9.02 -21.67 10.68
CA LYS A 175 -8.63 -23.05 11.07
C LYS A 175 -9.79 -23.84 11.61
N ASN A 176 -10.68 -23.21 12.38
CA ASN A 176 -11.77 -23.88 13.09
C ASN A 176 -13.05 -23.98 12.25
N GLY A 177 -13.02 -23.60 10.99
CA GLY A 177 -14.19 -23.61 10.11
C GLY A 177 -15.31 -22.64 10.53
N LEU A 178 -14.99 -21.63 11.36
CA LEU A 178 -15.94 -20.66 11.92
C LEU A 178 -16.23 -19.48 10.98
N MET A 179 -15.66 -19.46 9.79
CA MET A 179 -16.02 -18.52 8.74
C MET A 179 -16.87 -19.25 7.71
N GLU A 180 -18.17 -19.33 7.94
CA GLU A 180 -19.12 -19.56 6.85
C GLU A 180 -19.20 -18.26 6.03
N PRO A 181 -19.10 -18.33 4.70
CA PRO A 181 -19.38 -17.17 3.87
C PRO A 181 -20.86 -16.83 4.00
N GLU A 182 -21.18 -15.60 4.43
CA GLU A 182 -22.52 -15.03 4.24
C GLU A 182 -22.78 -14.75 2.77
#